data_cf608d420218bfdf2ff74fae23c03c92
#
_entry.id   cf608d420218bfdf2ff74fae23c03c92
#
_cell.length_a   1.000
_cell.length_b   1.000
_cell.length_c   1.000
_cell.angle_alpha   90.00
_cell.angle_beta   90.00
_cell.angle_gamma   90.00
#
_symmetry.space_group_name_H-M   'P 1'
#
loop_
_entity.id
_entity.type
_entity.pdbx_description
1 polymer ?
#
loop_
_entity_poly.entity_id
_entity_poly.type
_entity_poly.pdbx_seq_one_letter_code
_entity_poly.pdbx_strand_id
1 'polypeptide(L)'
;MPTAMNDTAPLLVACAHCHARNRVPLARLEQQPQCGRCQQALFNASPVALDEQHFDSHLHSDLPLLVDFWASWCGPCLQMAPQFQAAAARMEPQVRLAKVDTEAAPALAQRYAIRSIPTLVLLHHGREVARHSG
;
A
#
# COMPACT_ATOMS: atom_id res chain seq x y z
N MET A 1 8.26 3.27 30.50
CA MET A 1 7.47 2.29 29.75
C MET A 1 7.86 2.31 28.30
N PRO A 2 8.40 1.22 27.78
CA PRO A 2 8.77 1.17 26.35
C PRO A 2 7.61 1.45 25.42
N THR A 3 6.40 1.01 25.81
CA THR A 3 5.21 1.22 25.01
C THR A 3 4.94 2.70 24.77
N ALA A 4 5.08 3.52 25.83
CA ALA A 4 4.85 4.95 25.69
C ALA A 4 5.85 5.58 24.72
N MET A 5 7.09 5.13 24.73
CA MET A 5 8.10 5.63 23.79
C MET A 5 7.78 5.22 22.36
N ASN A 6 7.31 3.97 22.16
CA ASN A 6 6.94 3.49 20.84
C ASN A 6 5.72 4.25 20.30
N ASP A 7 4.78 4.59 21.18
CA ASP A 7 3.56 5.30 20.78
C ASP A 7 3.87 6.71 20.29
N THR A 8 4.97 7.31 20.75
CA THR A 8 5.35 8.65 20.33
C THR A 8 6.30 8.64 19.14
N ALA A 9 6.83 7.49 18.75
CA ALA A 9 7.73 7.40 17.61
C ALA A 9 6.96 7.66 16.33
N PRO A 10 7.48 8.49 15.41
CA PRO A 10 6.81 8.73 14.15
C PRO A 10 6.83 7.51 13.26
N LEU A 11 5.77 7.35 12.49
CA LEU A 11 5.69 6.34 11.45
C LEU A 11 6.19 6.91 10.13
N LEU A 12 6.89 6.10 9.36
CA LEU A 12 7.23 6.45 7.98
C LEU A 12 6.05 6.04 7.10
N VAL A 13 5.48 7.02 6.40
CA VAL A 13 4.32 6.82 5.53
C VAL A 13 4.62 7.39 4.17
N ALA A 14 4.52 6.56 3.13
CA ALA A 14 4.72 7.01 1.75
C ALA A 14 3.48 7.74 1.26
N CYS A 15 3.68 8.82 0.52
CA CYS A 15 2.60 9.61 -0.04
C CYS A 15 1.91 8.85 -1.18
N ALA A 16 0.57 8.91 -1.21
CA ALA A 16 -0.20 8.28 -2.27
C ALA A 16 0.05 8.93 -3.64
N HIS A 17 0.53 10.17 -3.67
CA HIS A 17 0.73 10.91 -4.92
C HIS A 17 2.17 10.93 -5.39
N CYS A 18 3.11 11.36 -4.55
CA CYS A 18 4.50 11.51 -4.98
C CYS A 18 5.42 10.42 -4.44
N HIS A 19 4.92 9.53 -3.60
CA HIS A 19 5.62 8.38 -3.01
C HIS A 19 6.75 8.76 -2.05
N ALA A 20 6.92 10.04 -1.73
CA ALA A 20 7.89 10.47 -0.73
C ALA A 20 7.48 9.95 0.64
N ARG A 21 8.45 9.47 1.42
CA ARG A 21 8.17 9.00 2.77
C ARG A 21 8.16 10.17 3.75
N ASN A 22 7.12 10.21 4.56
CA ASN A 22 6.90 11.26 5.55
C ASN A 22 6.94 10.65 6.94
N ARG A 23 7.42 11.43 7.91
CA ARG A 23 7.34 11.04 9.32
C ARG A 23 6.05 11.58 9.88
N VAL A 24 5.17 10.67 10.30
CA VAL A 24 3.85 11.03 10.81
C VAL A 24 3.75 10.55 12.26
N PRO A 25 3.59 11.45 13.23
CA PRO A 25 3.33 11.00 14.60
C PRO A 25 2.08 10.15 14.65
N LEU A 26 2.12 9.07 15.42
CA LEU A 26 0.99 8.16 15.51
C LEU A 26 -0.31 8.90 15.87
N ALA A 27 -0.21 9.87 16.76
CA ALA A 27 -1.37 10.66 17.18
C ALA A 27 -2.00 11.47 16.03
N ARG A 28 -1.25 11.71 14.96
CA ARG A 28 -1.73 12.51 13.82
C ARG A 28 -2.14 11.66 12.64
N LEU A 29 -1.99 10.36 12.73
CA LEU A 29 -2.23 9.49 11.58
C LEU A 29 -3.65 9.62 11.04
N GLU A 30 -4.64 9.79 11.93
CA GLU A 30 -6.04 9.90 11.53
C GLU A 30 -6.52 11.35 11.39
N GLN A 31 -5.60 12.31 11.42
CA GLN A 31 -5.92 13.74 11.29
C GLN A 31 -5.63 14.25 9.87
N GLN A 32 -5.74 13.39 8.87
CA GLN A 32 -5.55 13.71 7.46
C GLN A 32 -4.22 14.42 7.20
N PRO A 33 -3.10 13.74 7.52
CA PRO A 33 -1.79 14.35 7.34
C PRO A 33 -1.49 14.61 5.87
N GLN A 34 -0.75 15.68 5.63
CA GLN A 34 -0.36 16.09 4.28
C GLN A 34 1.13 15.78 4.05
N CYS A 35 1.45 15.51 2.79
CA CYS A 35 2.84 15.27 2.39
C CYS A 35 3.64 16.57 2.48
N GLY A 36 4.78 16.50 3.15
CA GLY A 36 5.66 17.67 3.27
C GLY A 36 6.32 18.04 1.94
N ARG A 37 6.32 17.13 0.96
CA ARG A 37 6.96 17.37 -0.32
C ARG A 37 5.98 17.92 -1.36
N CYS A 38 4.82 17.26 -1.55
CA CYS A 38 3.88 17.65 -2.61
C CYS A 38 2.64 18.34 -2.08
N GLN A 39 2.46 18.45 -0.77
CA GLN A 39 1.34 19.13 -0.10
C GLN A 39 -0.01 18.44 -0.28
N GLN A 40 -0.06 17.29 -0.93
CA GLN A 40 -1.28 16.52 -1.06
C GLN A 40 -1.51 15.67 0.18
N ALA A 41 -2.76 15.24 0.40
CA ALA A 41 -3.06 14.32 1.49
C ALA A 41 -2.28 13.02 1.30
N LEU A 42 -1.73 12.47 2.40
CA LEU A 42 -0.99 11.21 2.34
C LEU A 42 -1.91 10.04 2.00
N PHE A 43 -3.18 10.14 2.35
CA PHE A 43 -4.20 9.12 2.11
C PHE A 43 -5.33 9.71 1.30
N ASN A 44 -5.76 9.01 0.26
CA ASN A 44 -6.82 9.51 -0.62
C ASN A 44 -7.99 8.53 -0.72
N ALA A 45 -8.08 7.56 0.20
CA ALA A 45 -9.17 6.58 0.27
C ALA A 45 -9.25 5.70 -0.99
N SER A 46 -8.15 5.54 -1.69
CA SER A 46 -8.08 4.74 -2.92
C SER A 46 -6.79 3.93 -2.94
N PRO A 47 -6.80 2.75 -3.60
CA PRO A 47 -5.56 2.01 -3.79
C PRO A 47 -4.57 2.82 -4.62
N VAL A 48 -3.30 2.72 -4.27
CA VAL A 48 -2.23 3.41 -4.96
C VAL A 48 -1.69 2.50 -6.06
N ALA A 49 -1.64 3.00 -7.30
CA ALA A 49 -1.01 2.26 -8.38
C ALA A 49 0.51 2.35 -8.21
N LEU A 50 1.17 1.21 -8.12
CA LEU A 50 2.61 1.14 -7.91
C LEU A 50 3.28 0.43 -9.08
N ASP A 51 4.40 1.00 -9.50
CA ASP A 51 5.29 0.40 -10.51
C ASP A 51 6.58 -0.06 -9.85
N GLU A 52 7.51 -0.53 -10.67
CA GLU A 52 8.79 -1.03 -10.18
C GLU A 52 9.64 0.07 -9.56
N GLN A 53 9.45 1.31 -9.99
CA GLN A 53 10.21 2.43 -9.49
C GLN A 53 9.76 2.89 -8.09
N HIS A 54 8.46 2.80 -7.80
CA HIS A 54 7.89 3.40 -6.59
C HIS A 54 7.46 2.38 -5.53
N PHE A 55 7.52 1.10 -5.86
CA PHE A 55 7.05 0.05 -4.95
C PHE A 55 7.79 0.07 -3.62
N ASP A 56 9.11 0.20 -3.67
CA ASP A 56 9.93 0.07 -2.45
C ASP A 56 9.71 1.22 -1.47
N SER A 57 9.30 2.40 -1.94
CA SER A 57 8.94 3.49 -1.02
C SER A 57 7.84 3.07 -0.06
N HIS A 58 6.84 2.36 -0.58
CA HIS A 58 5.73 1.88 0.24
C HIS A 58 6.11 0.62 1.01
N LEU A 59 6.90 -0.25 0.40
CA LEU A 59 7.34 -1.49 1.06
C LEU A 59 8.13 -1.19 2.33
N HIS A 60 8.97 -0.15 2.30
CA HIS A 60 9.82 0.21 3.42
C HIS A 60 9.19 1.28 4.33
N SER A 61 7.91 1.53 4.18
CA SER A 61 7.14 2.34 5.12
C SER A 61 6.66 1.48 6.28
N ASP A 62 6.11 2.12 7.31
CA ASP A 62 5.76 1.40 8.53
C ASP A 62 4.36 0.81 8.52
N LEU A 63 3.51 1.22 7.57
CA LEU A 63 2.17 0.66 7.49
C LEU A 63 2.20 -0.69 6.79
N PRO A 64 1.33 -1.62 7.19
CA PRO A 64 1.09 -2.81 6.36
C PRO A 64 0.67 -2.40 4.96
N LEU A 65 1.14 -3.15 3.97
CA LEU A 65 0.89 -2.88 2.56
C LEU A 65 0.15 -4.08 1.96
N LEU A 66 -1.10 -3.87 1.57
CA LEU A 66 -1.90 -4.90 0.92
C LEU A 66 -1.88 -4.64 -0.58
N VAL A 67 -1.29 -5.55 -1.34
CA VAL A 67 -1.06 -5.38 -2.77
C VAL A 67 -1.97 -6.31 -3.56
N ASP A 68 -2.70 -5.74 -4.51
CA ASP A 68 -3.49 -6.48 -5.50
C ASP A 68 -2.67 -6.58 -6.78
N PHE A 69 -2.21 -7.79 -7.08
CA PHE A 69 -1.55 -8.07 -8.37
C PHE A 69 -2.63 -8.42 -9.39
N TRP A 70 -2.72 -7.63 -10.44
CA TRP A 70 -3.83 -7.69 -11.38
C TRP A 70 -3.36 -7.42 -12.83
N ALA A 71 -4.27 -7.51 -13.77
CA ALA A 71 -4.04 -7.09 -15.15
C ALA A 71 -5.36 -6.61 -15.75
N SER A 72 -5.27 -5.73 -16.73
CA SER A 72 -6.47 -5.10 -17.32
C SER A 72 -7.34 -6.07 -18.11
N TRP A 73 -6.77 -7.19 -18.56
CA TRP A 73 -7.51 -8.21 -19.30
C TRP A 73 -8.15 -9.27 -18.41
N CYS A 74 -7.91 -9.20 -17.12
CA CYS A 74 -8.34 -10.22 -16.16
C CYS A 74 -9.75 -9.92 -15.66
N GLY A 75 -10.73 -10.73 -16.09
CA GLY A 75 -12.12 -10.53 -15.69
C GLY A 75 -12.34 -10.54 -14.17
N PRO A 76 -11.86 -11.59 -13.46
CA PRO A 76 -12.00 -11.60 -11.99
C PRO A 76 -11.34 -10.42 -11.30
N CYS A 77 -10.21 -9.93 -11.82
CA CYS A 77 -9.55 -8.73 -11.28
C CYS A 77 -10.47 -7.52 -11.38
N LEU A 78 -11.11 -7.35 -12.54
CA LEU A 78 -12.00 -6.21 -12.76
C LEU A 78 -13.26 -6.30 -11.90
N GLN A 79 -13.75 -7.52 -11.67
CA GLN A 79 -14.90 -7.73 -10.78
C GLN A 79 -14.57 -7.39 -9.32
N MET A 80 -13.34 -7.64 -8.91
CA MET A 80 -12.91 -7.36 -7.54
C MET A 80 -12.60 -5.87 -7.32
N ALA A 81 -12.30 -5.13 -8.38
CA ALA A 81 -11.82 -3.75 -8.26
C ALA A 81 -12.70 -2.83 -7.40
N PRO A 82 -14.06 -2.84 -7.54
CA PRO A 82 -14.88 -1.98 -6.70
C PRO A 82 -14.79 -2.32 -5.22
N GLN A 83 -14.67 -3.61 -4.89
CA GLN A 83 -14.55 -4.06 -3.50
C GLN A 83 -13.19 -3.65 -2.92
N PHE A 84 -12.15 -3.76 -3.71
CA PHE A 84 -10.82 -3.35 -3.29
C PHE A 84 -10.74 -1.84 -3.07
N GLN A 85 -11.38 -1.07 -3.95
CA GLN A 85 -11.51 0.37 -3.80
C GLN A 85 -12.22 0.73 -2.49
N ALA A 86 -13.35 0.08 -2.22
CA ALA A 86 -14.10 0.32 -1.00
C ALA A 86 -13.30 -0.07 0.25
N ALA A 87 -12.51 -1.14 0.16
CA ALA A 87 -11.68 -1.58 1.27
C ALA A 87 -10.61 -0.53 1.59
N ALA A 88 -10.04 0.13 0.59
CA ALA A 88 -9.05 1.18 0.82
C ALA A 88 -9.63 2.29 1.68
N ALA A 89 -10.84 2.72 1.38
CA ALA A 89 -11.50 3.78 2.16
C ALA A 89 -11.71 3.36 3.61
N ARG A 90 -12.00 2.08 3.85
CA ARG A 90 -12.26 1.59 5.21
C ARG A 90 -11.00 1.28 5.99
N MET A 91 -9.93 0.85 5.32
CA MET A 91 -8.73 0.37 6.00
C MET A 91 -7.67 1.44 6.21
N GLU A 92 -7.70 2.50 5.40
CA GLU A 92 -6.80 3.62 5.66
C GLU A 92 -7.25 4.39 6.90
N PRO A 93 -6.32 4.94 7.68
CA PRO A 93 -4.88 5.01 7.43
C PRO A 93 -4.08 3.85 8.03
N GLN A 94 -4.72 2.83 8.59
CA GLN A 94 -4.01 1.75 9.27
C GLN A 94 -3.30 0.81 8.31
N VAL A 95 -3.82 0.66 7.09
CA VAL A 95 -3.25 -0.21 6.06
C VAL A 95 -3.23 0.56 4.74
N ARG A 96 -2.12 0.48 4.02
CA ARG A 96 -2.02 1.02 2.67
C ARG A 96 -2.44 -0.05 1.68
N LEU A 97 -3.42 0.25 0.83
CA LEU A 97 -3.78 -0.63 -0.27
C LEU A 97 -3.13 -0.14 -1.55
N ALA A 98 -2.61 -1.09 -2.33
CA ALA A 98 -1.91 -0.78 -3.57
C ALA A 98 -2.28 -1.77 -4.65
N LYS A 99 -2.09 -1.36 -5.90
CA LYS A 99 -2.32 -2.21 -7.06
C LYS A 99 -1.05 -2.25 -7.89
N VAL A 100 -0.67 -3.46 -8.33
CA VAL A 100 0.45 -3.66 -9.23
C VAL A 100 -0.05 -4.36 -10.47
N ASP A 101 0.05 -3.68 -11.62
CA ASP A 101 -0.27 -4.25 -12.92
C ASP A 101 0.87 -5.17 -13.31
N THR A 102 0.59 -6.47 -13.40
CA THR A 102 1.63 -7.47 -13.66
C THR A 102 2.21 -7.36 -15.07
N GLU A 103 1.48 -6.73 -15.99
CA GLU A 103 1.99 -6.49 -17.36
C GLU A 103 2.95 -5.29 -17.38
N ALA A 104 2.62 -4.25 -16.62
CA ALA A 104 3.46 -3.06 -16.56
C ALA A 104 4.65 -3.25 -15.62
N ALA A 105 4.54 -4.13 -14.63
CA ALA A 105 5.59 -4.36 -13.63
C ALA A 105 5.92 -5.85 -13.52
N PRO A 106 6.47 -6.45 -14.60
CA PRO A 106 6.76 -7.89 -14.60
C PRO A 106 7.80 -8.29 -13.56
N ALA A 107 8.75 -7.41 -13.23
CA ALA A 107 9.77 -7.73 -12.25
C ALA A 107 9.17 -7.89 -10.85
N LEU A 108 8.15 -7.10 -10.52
CA LEU A 108 7.45 -7.24 -9.24
C LEU A 108 6.65 -8.54 -9.20
N ALA A 109 5.96 -8.87 -10.30
CA ALA A 109 5.21 -10.12 -10.38
C ALA A 109 6.15 -11.32 -10.21
N GLN A 110 7.33 -11.25 -10.78
CA GLN A 110 8.34 -12.31 -10.65
C GLN A 110 8.89 -12.36 -9.24
N ARG A 111 9.19 -11.21 -8.66
CA ARG A 111 9.73 -11.10 -7.30
C ARG A 111 8.83 -11.79 -6.27
N TYR A 112 7.54 -11.67 -6.44
CA TYR A 112 6.57 -12.27 -5.53
C TYR A 112 5.98 -13.58 -6.05
N ALA A 113 6.55 -14.13 -7.13
CA ALA A 113 6.15 -15.41 -7.70
C ALA A 113 4.65 -15.46 -7.95
N ILE A 114 4.11 -14.43 -8.60
CA ILE A 114 2.69 -14.35 -8.91
C ILE A 114 2.40 -15.30 -10.07
N ARG A 115 1.58 -16.31 -9.83
CA ARG A 115 1.24 -17.35 -10.82
C ARG A 115 -0.19 -17.24 -11.31
N SER A 116 -1.04 -16.61 -10.54
CA SER A 116 -2.44 -16.39 -10.93
C SER A 116 -2.85 -15.01 -10.47
N ILE A 117 -3.84 -14.45 -11.13
CA ILE A 117 -4.38 -13.15 -10.78
C ILE A 117 -5.90 -13.22 -10.72
N PRO A 118 -6.54 -12.46 -9.81
CA PRO A 118 -5.88 -11.59 -8.84
C PRO A 118 -5.21 -12.38 -7.72
N THR A 119 -4.11 -11.85 -7.22
CA THR A 119 -3.48 -12.36 -6.00
C THR A 119 -3.25 -11.18 -5.07
N LEU A 120 -3.72 -11.32 -3.84
CA LEU A 120 -3.50 -10.32 -2.79
C LEU A 120 -2.33 -10.77 -1.93
N VAL A 121 -1.37 -9.87 -1.70
CA VAL A 121 -0.21 -10.14 -0.85
C VAL A 121 -0.16 -9.06 0.22
N LEU A 122 -0.15 -9.47 1.47
CA LEU A 122 -0.01 -8.55 2.60
C LEU A 122 1.45 -8.53 3.02
N LEU A 123 2.03 -7.34 3.00
CA LEU A 123 3.42 -7.11 3.35
C LEU A 123 3.49 -6.18 4.56
N HIS A 124 4.48 -6.42 5.42
CA HIS A 124 4.73 -5.51 6.55
C HIS A 124 6.21 -5.51 6.85
N HIS A 125 6.79 -4.32 6.85
CA HIS A 125 8.22 -4.13 7.04
C HIS A 125 9.06 -5.01 6.10
N GLY A 126 8.64 -5.05 4.83
CA GLY A 126 9.33 -5.78 3.79
C GLY A 126 9.10 -7.29 3.77
N ARG A 127 8.26 -7.83 4.65
CA ARG A 127 8.04 -9.27 4.77
C ARG A 127 6.62 -9.63 4.34
N GLU A 128 6.51 -10.74 3.63
CA GLU A 128 5.19 -11.27 3.28
C GLU A 128 4.56 -11.91 4.52
N VAL A 129 3.39 -11.39 4.91
CA VAL A 129 2.67 -11.84 6.09
C VAL A 129 1.57 -12.83 5.71
N ALA A 130 0.90 -12.58 4.58
CA ALA A 130 -0.19 -13.42 4.12
C ALA A 130 -0.35 -13.26 2.62
N ARG A 131 -1.02 -14.24 2.00
CA ARG A 131 -1.27 -14.24 0.57
C ARG A 131 -2.58 -14.96 0.31
N HIS A 132 -3.34 -14.43 -0.66
CA HIS A 132 -4.58 -15.05 -1.10
C HIS A 132 -4.67 -14.97 -2.61
N SER A 133 -4.79 -16.10 -3.26
CA SER A 133 -4.97 -16.19 -4.71
C SER A 133 -6.39 -16.62 -5.01
N GLY A 134 -6.96 -16.03 -6.02
CA GLY A 134 -8.33 -16.38 -6.37
C GLY A 134 -8.96 -15.46 -7.34
#